data_82298b7b623db33d1bfcdce4694f5401
#
_entry.id   82298b7b623db33d1bfcdce4694f5401
#
_cell.length_a   1.000
_cell.length_b   1.000
_cell.length_c   1.000
_cell.angle_alpha   90.00
_cell.angle_beta   90.00
_cell.angle_gamma   90.00
#
_symmetry.space_group_name_H-M   'P 1'
#
loop_
_entity.id
_entity.type
_entity.pdbx_description
1 polymer ?
#
loop_
_entity_poly.entity_id
_entity_poly.type
_entity_poly.pdbx_seq_one_letter_code
_entity_poly.pdbx_strand_id
1 'polypeptide(L)'
;MSKKSKKESTLYYFHSVGCTFCKKIDPIIEKLNKEGYDILRLDLSDEDNKGLHREIENKYDLRCGSPFLVDGSNGKSICGGQATEEMIKKWADGEEVPAPPKPKSPAPPLPTDFDDEKQIDKFKDEFTKWKNENNHLPNLQSADQIVERFRKQWESRKNQQQNSIDRITSIEQKLDKLLNHLGIK
;
A
#
# COMPACT_ATOMS: atom_id res chain seq x y z
N MET A 1 -42.04 -24.89 0.57
CA MET A 1 -41.25 -23.62 0.58
C MET A 1 -39.93 -23.90 1.27
N SER A 2 -38.88 -24.23 0.48
CA SER A 2 -37.54 -24.47 1.05
C SER A 2 -36.94 -23.12 1.46
N LYS A 3 -36.68 -22.95 2.75
CA LYS A 3 -35.81 -21.88 3.25
C LYS A 3 -34.40 -22.15 2.72
N LYS A 4 -33.97 -21.42 1.67
CA LYS A 4 -32.56 -21.30 1.34
C LYS A 4 -31.87 -20.76 2.59
N SER A 5 -31.08 -21.59 3.24
CA SER A 5 -30.15 -21.15 4.29
C SER A 5 -29.27 -20.08 3.62
N LYS A 6 -29.30 -18.86 4.13
CA LYS A 6 -28.40 -17.79 3.71
C LYS A 6 -27.00 -18.28 4.04
N LYS A 7 -26.26 -18.76 3.04
CA LYS A 7 -24.85 -19.14 3.19
C LYS A 7 -24.14 -17.84 3.56
N GLU A 8 -23.51 -17.78 4.73
CA GLU A 8 -22.70 -16.63 5.09
C GLU A 8 -21.66 -16.40 4.01
N SER A 9 -21.53 -15.14 3.57
CA SER A 9 -20.53 -14.80 2.57
C SER A 9 -19.14 -15.12 3.11
N THR A 10 -18.31 -15.70 2.25
CA THR A 10 -16.88 -15.95 2.51
C THR A 10 -15.98 -15.04 1.71
N LEU A 11 -16.57 -14.15 0.88
CA LEU A 11 -15.83 -13.20 0.07
C LEU A 11 -15.57 -11.93 0.88
N TYR A 12 -14.31 -11.69 1.22
CA TYR A 12 -13.88 -10.55 2.02
C TYR A 12 -13.08 -9.57 1.19
N TYR A 13 -13.36 -8.29 1.39
CA TYR A 13 -12.56 -7.19 0.87
C TYR A 13 -12.06 -6.34 2.03
N PHE A 14 -10.79 -6.51 2.39
CA PHE A 14 -10.13 -5.71 3.42
C PHE A 14 -9.57 -4.42 2.82
N HIS A 15 -9.96 -3.30 3.40
CA HIS A 15 -9.51 -1.97 2.97
C HIS A 15 -9.02 -1.14 4.16
N SER A 16 -8.33 -0.03 3.89
CA SER A 16 -7.87 0.92 4.91
C SER A 16 -8.30 2.33 4.56
N VAL A 17 -8.58 3.14 5.56
CA VAL A 17 -8.83 4.58 5.41
C VAL A 17 -7.59 5.24 4.78
N GLY A 18 -7.80 6.09 3.77
CA GLY A 18 -6.71 6.78 3.07
C GLY A 18 -5.98 5.96 1.98
N CYS A 19 -6.31 4.69 1.84
CA CYS A 19 -5.73 3.82 0.80
C CYS A 19 -6.16 4.27 -0.60
N THR A 20 -5.23 4.81 -1.37
CA THR A 20 -5.48 5.30 -2.74
C THR A 20 -5.94 4.18 -3.70
N PHE A 21 -5.42 2.98 -3.53
CA PHE A 21 -5.80 1.83 -4.34
C PHE A 21 -7.20 1.31 -3.96
N CYS A 22 -7.55 1.35 -2.69
CA CYS A 22 -8.89 0.97 -2.23
C CYS A 22 -9.96 1.86 -2.85
N LYS A 23 -9.73 3.17 -2.96
CA LYS A 23 -10.65 4.11 -3.64
C LYS A 23 -10.96 3.74 -5.09
N LYS A 24 -10.07 3.02 -5.77
CA LYS A 24 -10.31 2.54 -7.14
C LYS A 24 -11.12 1.25 -7.16
N ILE A 25 -10.96 0.42 -6.15
CA ILE A 25 -11.64 -0.88 -6.03
C ILE A 25 -13.04 -0.73 -5.44
N ASP A 26 -13.25 0.22 -4.52
CA ASP A 26 -14.53 0.48 -3.87
C ASP A 26 -15.72 0.50 -4.86
N PRO A 27 -15.70 1.31 -5.96
CA PRO A 27 -16.83 1.35 -6.88
C PRO A 27 -17.05 0.03 -7.64
N ILE A 28 -15.99 -0.77 -7.83
CA ILE A 28 -16.11 -2.10 -8.45
C ILE A 28 -16.85 -3.05 -7.51
N ILE A 29 -16.47 -3.07 -6.24
CA ILE A 29 -17.14 -3.89 -5.22
C ILE A 29 -18.61 -3.50 -5.07
N GLU A 30 -18.90 -2.19 -5.01
CA GLU A 30 -20.29 -1.72 -4.95
C GLU A 30 -21.12 -2.15 -6.16
N LYS A 31 -20.53 -2.09 -7.36
CA LYS A 31 -21.17 -2.55 -8.59
C LYS A 31 -21.46 -4.05 -8.53
N LEU A 32 -20.46 -4.87 -8.20
CA LEU A 32 -20.62 -6.32 -8.11
C LEU A 32 -21.64 -6.72 -7.04
N ASN A 33 -21.67 -6.06 -5.89
CA ASN A 33 -22.69 -6.32 -4.87
C ASN A 33 -24.12 -5.97 -5.36
N LYS A 34 -24.26 -4.92 -6.20
CA LYS A 34 -25.55 -4.64 -6.87
C LYS A 34 -25.93 -5.70 -7.90
N GLU A 35 -24.95 -6.37 -8.51
CA GLU A 35 -25.15 -7.48 -9.44
C GLU A 35 -25.45 -8.82 -8.72
N GLY A 36 -25.43 -8.82 -7.37
CA GLY A 36 -25.83 -9.97 -6.55
C GLY A 36 -24.65 -10.74 -5.93
N TYR A 37 -23.44 -10.26 -6.06
CA TYR A 37 -22.30 -10.76 -5.28
C TYR A 37 -22.45 -10.31 -3.82
N ASP A 38 -21.99 -11.14 -2.89
CA ASP A 38 -22.04 -10.82 -1.46
C ASP A 38 -20.59 -10.66 -0.93
N ILE A 39 -19.93 -9.58 -1.37
CA ILE A 39 -18.57 -9.26 -0.97
C ILE A 39 -18.62 -8.36 0.26
N LEU A 40 -18.15 -8.87 1.40
CA LEU A 40 -18.10 -8.14 2.65
C LEU A 40 -16.93 -7.17 2.65
N ARG A 41 -17.24 -5.89 2.83
CA ARG A 41 -16.25 -4.81 2.94
C ARG A 41 -15.86 -4.63 4.40
N LEU A 42 -14.58 -4.83 4.71
CA LEU A 42 -14.01 -4.85 6.06
C LEU A 42 -12.91 -3.80 6.21
N ASP A 43 -13.14 -2.81 7.07
CA ASP A 43 -12.16 -1.76 7.35
C ASP A 43 -11.11 -2.27 8.34
N LEU A 44 -9.83 -2.14 7.96
CA LEU A 44 -8.70 -2.51 8.81
C LEU A 44 -8.40 -1.50 9.94
N SER A 45 -9.18 -0.44 10.10
CA SER A 45 -9.16 0.38 11.32
C SER A 45 -9.86 -0.29 12.49
N ASP A 46 -10.77 -1.24 12.23
CA ASP A 46 -11.46 -2.06 13.19
C ASP A 46 -10.59 -3.25 13.64
N GLU A 47 -10.49 -3.48 14.95
CA GLU A 47 -9.63 -4.53 15.52
C GLU A 47 -10.15 -5.95 15.22
N ASP A 48 -11.47 -6.16 15.18
CA ASP A 48 -12.06 -7.46 14.84
C ASP A 48 -11.73 -7.81 13.38
N ASN A 49 -11.84 -6.86 12.48
CA ASN A 49 -11.46 -7.03 11.07
C ASN A 49 -9.96 -7.28 10.90
N LYS A 50 -9.10 -6.62 11.68
CA LYS A 50 -7.66 -6.92 11.72
C LYS A 50 -7.39 -8.33 12.23
N GLY A 51 -8.15 -8.76 13.24
CA GLY A 51 -8.07 -10.13 13.78
C GLY A 51 -8.38 -11.16 12.69
N LEU A 52 -9.52 -11.00 12.02
CA LEU A 52 -9.94 -11.87 10.92
C LEU A 52 -8.93 -11.84 9.73
N HIS A 53 -8.42 -10.67 9.38
CA HIS A 53 -7.39 -10.53 8.35
C HIS A 53 -6.15 -11.37 8.65
N ARG A 54 -5.60 -11.25 9.87
CA ARG A 54 -4.42 -12.02 10.32
C ARG A 54 -4.70 -13.52 10.38
N GLU A 55 -5.90 -13.91 10.81
CA GLU A 55 -6.32 -15.31 10.85
C GLU A 55 -6.29 -15.93 9.44
N ILE A 56 -6.88 -15.23 8.46
CA ILE A 56 -6.91 -15.68 7.07
C ILE A 56 -5.50 -15.71 6.47
N GLU A 57 -4.67 -14.69 6.71
CA GLU A 57 -3.29 -14.68 6.27
C GLU A 57 -2.49 -15.87 6.81
N ASN A 58 -2.65 -16.18 8.09
CA ASN A 58 -1.98 -17.31 8.74
C ASN A 58 -2.51 -18.66 8.24
N LYS A 59 -3.82 -18.78 8.05
CA LYS A 59 -4.46 -20.02 7.59
C LYS A 59 -4.02 -20.44 6.20
N TYR A 60 -3.80 -19.48 5.31
CA TYR A 60 -3.49 -19.73 3.90
C TYR A 60 -2.05 -19.33 3.51
N ASP A 61 -1.20 -19.00 4.49
CA ASP A 61 0.17 -18.51 4.29
C ASP A 61 0.25 -17.33 3.30
N LEU A 62 -0.67 -16.39 3.46
CA LEU A 62 -0.75 -15.17 2.65
C LEU A 62 -0.05 -14.01 3.36
N ARG A 63 0.40 -13.02 2.59
CA ARG A 63 0.93 -11.76 3.11
C ARG A 63 0.46 -10.64 2.21
N CYS A 64 -0.57 -9.94 2.64
CA CYS A 64 -1.18 -8.89 1.86
C CYS A 64 -1.66 -7.73 2.74
N GLY A 65 -1.27 -6.52 2.40
CA GLY A 65 -1.85 -5.32 2.99
C GLY A 65 -3.21 -4.98 2.38
N SER A 66 -3.58 -3.70 2.39
CA SER A 66 -4.81 -3.22 1.73
C SER A 66 -4.49 -2.61 0.35
N PRO A 67 -5.33 -2.83 -0.66
CA PRO A 67 -6.54 -3.65 -0.69
C PRO A 67 -6.22 -5.15 -0.74
N PHE A 68 -7.00 -5.96 -0.04
CA PHE A 68 -6.90 -7.41 -0.04
C PHE A 68 -8.28 -8.02 -0.23
N LEU A 69 -8.48 -8.77 -1.31
CA LEU A 69 -9.67 -9.55 -1.57
C LEU A 69 -9.34 -11.02 -1.33
N VAL A 70 -10.16 -11.72 -0.57
CA VAL A 70 -9.92 -13.13 -0.27
C VAL A 70 -11.22 -13.89 -0.06
N ASP A 71 -11.30 -15.10 -0.61
CA ASP A 71 -12.32 -16.07 -0.27
C ASP A 71 -11.85 -16.86 0.97
N GLY A 72 -12.47 -16.59 2.10
CA GLY A 72 -12.16 -17.23 3.39
C GLY A 72 -12.41 -18.74 3.42
N SER A 73 -13.12 -19.30 2.42
CA SER A 73 -13.38 -20.73 2.32
C SER A 73 -12.20 -21.52 1.74
N ASN A 74 -11.43 -20.91 0.83
CA ASN A 74 -10.39 -21.60 0.06
C ASN A 74 -9.07 -20.86 -0.06
N GLY A 75 -8.99 -19.59 0.40
CA GLY A 75 -7.78 -18.75 0.34
C GLY A 75 -7.43 -18.16 -1.02
N LYS A 76 -8.28 -18.36 -2.05
CA LYS A 76 -8.11 -17.66 -3.33
C LYS A 76 -8.16 -16.16 -3.10
N SER A 77 -7.17 -15.43 -3.57
CA SER A 77 -7.04 -14.01 -3.22
C SER A 77 -6.47 -13.15 -4.33
N ILE A 78 -6.77 -11.86 -4.24
CA ILE A 78 -6.16 -10.79 -5.03
C ILE A 78 -5.54 -9.79 -4.06
N CYS A 79 -4.26 -9.53 -4.22
CA CYS A 79 -3.52 -8.63 -3.36
C CYS A 79 -3.07 -7.36 -4.10
N GLY A 80 -3.34 -6.21 -3.48
CA GLY A 80 -2.83 -4.93 -3.96
C GLY A 80 -3.65 -4.24 -5.05
N GLY A 81 -3.19 -3.06 -5.44
CA GLY A 81 -3.94 -2.13 -6.30
C GLY A 81 -3.96 -2.46 -7.78
N GLN A 82 -3.46 -3.62 -8.20
CA GLN A 82 -3.45 -4.04 -9.60
C GLN A 82 -4.71 -4.80 -10.02
N ALA A 83 -5.64 -5.03 -9.08
CA ALA A 83 -6.91 -5.70 -9.37
C ALA A 83 -7.74 -4.91 -10.39
N THR A 84 -8.12 -5.56 -11.47
CA THR A 84 -9.07 -5.04 -12.46
C THR A 84 -10.49 -5.53 -12.14
N GLU A 85 -11.51 -4.88 -12.70
CA GLU A 85 -12.91 -5.34 -12.54
C GLU A 85 -13.08 -6.79 -13.00
N GLU A 86 -12.48 -7.17 -14.14
CA GLU A 86 -12.53 -8.54 -14.65
C GLU A 86 -11.88 -9.56 -13.69
N MET A 87 -10.73 -9.20 -13.11
CA MET A 87 -10.06 -10.07 -12.13
C MET A 87 -10.92 -10.27 -10.88
N ILE A 88 -11.51 -9.18 -10.36
CA ILE A 88 -12.37 -9.24 -9.18
C ILE A 88 -13.61 -10.06 -9.45
N LYS A 89 -14.21 -9.93 -10.63
CA LYS A 89 -15.38 -10.71 -11.03
C LYS A 89 -15.05 -12.20 -11.13
N LYS A 90 -13.99 -12.57 -11.83
CA LYS A 90 -13.53 -13.97 -11.91
C LYS A 90 -13.25 -14.56 -10.52
N TRP A 91 -12.59 -13.79 -9.66
CA TRP A 91 -12.36 -14.19 -8.28
C TRP A 91 -13.66 -14.44 -7.52
N ALA A 92 -14.64 -13.53 -7.63
CA ALA A 92 -15.93 -13.66 -6.98
C ALA A 92 -16.78 -14.82 -7.52
N ASP A 93 -16.61 -15.17 -8.80
CA ASP A 93 -17.19 -16.35 -9.44
C ASP A 93 -16.48 -17.66 -9.04
N GLY A 94 -15.40 -17.57 -8.27
CA GLY A 94 -14.58 -18.73 -7.85
C GLY A 94 -13.69 -19.27 -8.96
N GLU A 95 -13.56 -18.56 -10.07
CA GLU A 95 -12.70 -18.90 -11.20
C GLU A 95 -11.21 -18.71 -10.86
N GLU A 96 -10.34 -19.16 -11.74
CA GLU A 96 -8.91 -18.90 -11.61
C GLU A 96 -8.61 -17.46 -12.04
N VAL A 97 -8.05 -16.68 -11.09
CA VAL A 97 -7.67 -15.30 -11.38
C VAL A 97 -6.34 -15.30 -12.11
N PRO A 98 -6.25 -14.70 -13.30
CA PRO A 98 -4.99 -14.61 -14.00
C PRO A 98 -3.96 -13.88 -13.13
N ALA A 99 -2.75 -14.39 -13.10
CA ALA A 99 -1.66 -13.74 -12.39
C ALA A 99 -1.53 -12.28 -12.86
N PRO A 100 -1.30 -11.33 -11.94
CA PRO A 100 -1.11 -9.94 -12.34
C PRO A 100 0.01 -9.84 -13.38
N PRO A 101 -0.17 -9.02 -14.41
CA PRO A 101 0.82 -8.86 -15.44
C PRO A 101 2.15 -8.40 -14.83
N LYS A 102 3.23 -9.12 -15.17
CA LYS A 102 4.57 -8.81 -14.66
C LYS A 102 5.24 -7.76 -15.56
N PRO A 103 6.07 -6.88 -15.00
CA PRO A 103 6.87 -5.97 -15.80
C PRO A 103 7.87 -6.75 -16.67
N LYS A 104 8.12 -6.26 -17.87
CA LYS A 104 9.10 -6.83 -18.82
C LYS A 104 10.55 -6.68 -18.34
N SER A 105 10.80 -5.64 -17.55
CA SER A 105 12.11 -5.34 -16.96
C SER A 105 11.94 -4.72 -15.57
N PRO A 106 12.95 -4.79 -14.70
CA PRO A 106 12.93 -4.09 -13.42
C PRO A 106 12.70 -2.59 -13.61
N ALA A 107 11.95 -1.97 -12.70
CA ALA A 107 11.80 -0.52 -12.71
C ALA A 107 13.15 0.17 -12.40
N PRO A 108 13.40 1.37 -12.95
CA PRO A 108 14.58 2.14 -12.62
C PRO A 108 14.69 2.41 -11.11
N PRO A 109 15.89 2.41 -10.53
CA PRO A 109 16.09 2.72 -9.13
C PRO A 109 15.70 4.16 -8.83
N LEU A 110 15.13 4.38 -7.66
CA LEU A 110 14.81 5.73 -7.19
C LEU A 110 16.08 6.56 -7.00
N PRO A 111 16.00 7.89 -7.12
CA PRO A 111 17.09 8.80 -6.73
C PRO A 111 17.52 8.52 -5.28
N THR A 112 18.79 8.56 -5.02
CA THR A 112 19.36 8.44 -3.66
C THR A 112 19.36 9.77 -2.92
N ASP A 113 19.36 10.86 -3.68
CA ASP A 113 19.27 12.24 -3.19
C ASP A 113 18.16 12.98 -3.95
N PHE A 114 17.14 13.41 -3.22
CA PHE A 114 15.99 14.14 -3.78
C PHE A 114 16.21 15.67 -3.80
N ASP A 115 17.38 16.16 -3.39
CA ASP A 115 17.82 17.53 -3.58
C ASP A 115 18.66 17.67 -4.89
N ASP A 116 19.11 16.54 -5.46
CA ASP A 116 19.87 16.50 -6.73
C ASP A 116 18.90 16.39 -7.93
N GLU A 117 18.59 17.53 -8.53
CA GLU A 117 17.70 17.60 -9.70
C GLU A 117 18.20 16.75 -10.89
N LYS A 118 19.52 16.55 -11.05
CA LYS A 118 20.05 15.71 -12.15
C LYS A 118 19.68 14.24 -11.96
N GLN A 119 19.72 13.74 -10.72
CA GLN A 119 19.27 12.37 -10.43
C GLN A 119 17.77 12.24 -10.66
N ILE A 120 17.01 13.27 -10.30
CA ILE A 120 15.56 13.29 -10.48
C ILE A 120 15.19 13.28 -11.95
N ASP A 121 15.79 14.13 -12.76
CA ASP A 121 15.54 14.22 -14.20
C ASP A 121 15.92 12.91 -14.90
N LYS A 122 17.08 12.34 -14.57
CA LYS A 122 17.49 11.03 -15.06
C LYS A 122 16.47 9.94 -14.72
N PHE A 123 16.03 9.90 -13.48
CA PHE A 123 14.99 8.93 -13.05
C PHE A 123 13.70 9.13 -13.83
N LYS A 124 13.22 10.36 -14.00
CA LYS A 124 11.99 10.66 -14.76
C LYS A 124 12.06 10.16 -16.19
N ASP A 125 13.19 10.39 -16.86
CA ASP A 125 13.41 9.95 -18.24
C ASP A 125 13.43 8.42 -18.35
N GLU A 126 14.21 7.76 -17.49
CA GLU A 126 14.31 6.30 -17.45
C GLU A 126 12.97 5.65 -17.09
N PHE A 127 12.27 6.21 -16.11
CA PHE A 127 10.97 5.68 -15.67
C PHE A 127 9.90 5.88 -16.74
N THR A 128 9.92 7.00 -17.47
CA THR A 128 8.99 7.24 -18.56
C THR A 128 9.19 6.24 -19.69
N LYS A 129 10.43 5.93 -20.05
CA LYS A 129 10.75 4.87 -21.03
C LYS A 129 10.27 3.52 -20.54
N TRP A 130 10.63 3.16 -19.32
CA TRP A 130 10.20 1.90 -18.69
C TRP A 130 8.67 1.77 -18.64
N LYS A 131 7.96 2.83 -18.29
CA LYS A 131 6.50 2.86 -18.26
C LYS A 131 5.89 2.62 -19.63
N ASN A 132 6.44 3.22 -20.68
CA ASN A 132 5.99 3.04 -22.07
C ASN A 132 6.19 1.59 -22.53
N GLU A 133 7.30 0.95 -22.17
CA GLU A 133 7.57 -0.46 -22.46
C GLU A 133 6.65 -1.40 -21.68
N ASN A 134 6.17 -0.96 -20.52
CA ASN A 134 5.32 -1.69 -19.61
C ASN A 134 3.87 -1.15 -19.56
N ASN A 135 3.38 -0.57 -20.65
CA ASN A 135 2.05 0.02 -20.75
C ASN A 135 0.89 -0.97 -20.54
N HIS A 136 1.17 -2.28 -20.60
CA HIS A 136 0.25 -3.36 -20.28
C HIS A 136 -0.02 -3.49 -18.77
N LEU A 137 0.81 -2.86 -17.92
CA LEU A 137 0.61 -2.86 -16.47
C LEU A 137 -0.48 -1.85 -16.08
N PRO A 138 -1.50 -2.26 -15.32
CA PRO A 138 -2.53 -1.34 -14.87
C PRO A 138 -2.01 -0.39 -13.79
N ASN A 139 -2.58 0.79 -13.74
CA ASN A 139 -2.40 1.75 -12.62
C ASN A 139 -0.98 2.25 -12.35
N LEU A 140 -0.08 2.24 -13.34
CA LEU A 140 1.25 2.83 -13.18
C LEU A 140 1.15 4.34 -12.92
N GLN A 141 1.70 4.79 -11.80
CA GLN A 141 1.85 6.21 -11.49
C GLN A 141 2.74 6.91 -12.51
N SER A 142 2.66 8.24 -12.62
CA SER A 142 3.64 8.99 -13.40
C SER A 142 4.96 9.11 -12.64
N ALA A 143 6.06 9.38 -13.35
CA ALA A 143 7.35 9.65 -12.73
C ALA A 143 7.25 10.83 -11.74
N ASP A 144 6.54 11.90 -12.11
CA ASP A 144 6.34 13.07 -11.25
C ASP A 144 5.59 12.73 -9.96
N GLN A 145 4.53 11.93 -10.03
CA GLN A 145 3.80 11.48 -8.83
C GLN A 145 4.68 10.66 -7.89
N ILE A 146 5.56 9.82 -8.45
CA ILE A 146 6.51 9.03 -7.67
C ILE A 146 7.52 9.96 -7.02
N VAL A 147 8.15 10.85 -7.78
CA VAL A 147 9.14 11.81 -7.28
C VAL A 147 8.54 12.68 -6.17
N GLU A 148 7.37 13.26 -6.38
CA GLU A 148 6.72 14.11 -5.37
C GLU A 148 6.46 13.37 -4.06
N ARG A 149 5.97 12.13 -4.16
CA ARG A 149 5.71 11.29 -2.97
C ARG A 149 7.00 11.01 -2.18
N PHE A 150 8.06 10.65 -2.87
CA PHE A 150 9.33 10.32 -2.21
C PHE A 150 10.08 11.57 -1.74
N ARG A 151 9.97 12.71 -2.44
CA ARG A 151 10.51 14.00 -1.99
C ARG A 151 9.89 14.43 -0.67
N LYS A 152 8.58 14.33 -0.51
CA LYS A 152 7.91 14.60 0.77
C LYS A 152 8.41 13.71 1.92
N GLN A 153 8.66 12.43 1.64
CA GLN A 153 9.23 11.52 2.63
C GLN A 153 10.69 11.88 2.96
N TRP A 154 11.47 12.27 1.97
CA TRP A 154 12.84 12.72 2.12
C TRP A 154 12.93 13.97 3.00
N GLU A 155 12.15 15.00 2.71
CA GLU A 155 12.06 16.22 3.50
C GLU A 155 11.63 15.94 4.95
N SER A 156 10.65 15.08 5.15
CA SER A 156 10.22 14.68 6.49
C SER A 156 11.36 14.02 7.28
N ARG A 157 12.15 13.14 6.65
CA ARG A 157 13.32 12.51 7.30
C ARG A 157 14.41 13.54 7.63
N LYS A 158 14.72 14.47 6.72
CA LYS A 158 15.68 15.56 6.95
C LYS A 158 15.26 16.40 8.16
N ASN A 159 13.99 16.79 8.23
CA ASN A 159 13.46 17.57 9.35
C ASN A 159 13.52 16.81 10.67
N GLN A 160 13.23 15.50 10.68
CA GLN A 160 13.36 14.68 11.89
C GLN A 160 14.81 14.56 12.34
N GLN A 161 15.74 14.39 11.40
CA GLN A 161 17.17 14.32 11.69
C GLN A 161 17.68 15.65 12.23
N GLN A 162 17.32 16.78 11.63
CA GLN A 162 17.69 18.11 12.10
C GLN A 162 17.15 18.39 13.50
N ASN A 163 15.88 18.09 13.77
CA ASN A 163 15.29 18.23 15.10
C ASN A 163 16.02 17.38 16.16
N SER A 164 16.51 16.21 15.78
CA SER A 164 17.30 15.36 16.69
C SER A 164 18.66 15.97 16.99
N ILE A 165 19.34 16.53 15.99
CA ILE A 165 20.61 17.24 16.15
C ILE A 165 20.42 18.46 17.06
N ASP A 166 19.41 19.28 16.83
CA ASP A 166 19.12 20.48 17.61
C ASP A 166 18.84 20.12 19.08
N ARG A 167 18.15 19.01 19.34
CA ARG A 167 17.92 18.51 20.70
C ARG A 167 19.22 18.07 21.38
N ILE A 168 20.08 17.34 20.67
CA ILE A 168 21.38 16.91 21.18
C ILE A 168 22.23 18.14 21.54
N THR A 169 22.37 19.10 20.64
CA THR A 169 23.09 20.35 20.86
C THR A 169 22.55 21.12 22.07
N SER A 170 21.24 21.18 22.23
CA SER A 170 20.62 21.83 23.42
C SER A 170 20.95 21.10 24.72
N ILE A 171 21.02 19.77 24.70
CA ILE A 171 21.38 18.96 25.87
C ILE A 171 22.87 19.19 26.22
N GLU A 172 23.75 19.18 25.24
CA GLU A 172 25.18 19.45 25.40
C GLU A 172 25.40 20.83 26.03
N GLN A 173 24.77 21.87 25.53
CA GLN A 173 24.87 23.22 26.10
C GLN A 173 24.35 23.28 27.54
N LYS A 174 23.31 22.56 27.91
CA LYS A 174 22.83 22.50 29.29
C LYS A 174 23.79 21.75 30.21
N LEU A 175 24.37 20.67 29.70
CA LEU A 175 25.37 19.89 30.42
C LEU A 175 26.63 20.73 30.69
N ASP A 176 27.14 21.44 29.70
CA ASP A 176 28.29 22.34 29.85
C ASP A 176 28.04 23.43 30.92
N LYS A 177 26.86 24.02 30.92
CA LYS A 177 26.49 24.99 31.95
C LYS A 177 26.45 24.39 33.34
N LEU A 178 25.97 23.17 33.51
CA LEU A 178 25.96 22.45 34.78
C LEU A 178 27.36 22.09 35.23
N LEU A 179 28.24 21.57 34.35
CA LEU A 179 29.63 21.24 34.66
C LEU A 179 30.37 22.49 35.09
N ASN A 180 30.25 23.58 34.39
CA ASN A 180 30.87 24.87 34.77
C ASN A 180 30.37 25.36 36.12
N HIS A 181 29.08 25.22 36.44
CA HIS A 181 28.54 25.58 37.75
C HIS A 181 29.08 24.73 38.89
N LEU A 182 29.35 23.45 38.61
CA LEU A 182 29.91 22.51 39.56
C LEU A 182 31.46 22.58 39.66
N GLY A 183 32.12 23.43 38.87
CA GLY A 183 33.59 23.55 38.86
C GLY A 183 34.33 22.35 38.30
N ILE A 184 33.61 21.50 37.52
CA ILE A 184 34.16 20.33 36.87
C ILE A 184 34.64 20.76 35.47
N LYS A 185 35.92 20.59 35.18
CA LYS A 185 36.54 20.85 33.87
C LYS A 185 36.67 19.57 33.09
#